data_5893ba182806617229f73743a0135dd5
#
_entry.id   5893ba182806617229f73743a0135dd5
#
_cell.length_a   1.000
_cell.length_b   1.000
_cell.length_c   1.000
_cell.angle_alpha   90.00
_cell.angle_beta   90.00
_cell.angle_gamma   90.00
#
_symmetry.space_group_name_H-M   'P 1'
#
loop_
_entity.id
_entity.type
_entity.pdbx_description
1 polymer ?
#
loop_
_entity_poly.entity_id
_entity_poly.type
_entity_poly.pdbx_seq_one_letter_code
_entity_poly.pdbx_strand_id
1 'polypeptide(L)'
;MSGVFQRITYFKNSFRILINIELRFKKDDIERNRVFESENFSVTGEKESNHLILLNYFDDFMLHCTVESIDLFINSTCLIFDGNNSCLDCNARSSIRGKLLDLFLKPKSFSPQQFPIKIICYLEFKNSTPSYSPESLTPNNLELEKLQKLSHDFSKILDRTIASDVTLDVSGVKIKSHRIILQARSPVFDRMFNHDTSESASNIIVIPDIRAEIMNDLLLYLYSGVTKTHDFDDACDLYYAADKYEVLSLRDACKMDLLMVHLKVDNVCQMLSLANRHGDESFKENILKFIKRNFKTMVKMESFEELSANEPKLAVLVMRYCMN
;
A
#
# COMPACT_ATOMS: atom_id res chain seq x y z
N MET A 1 -9.77 -20.32 -24.30
CA MET A 1 -8.82 -19.50 -23.52
C MET A 1 -9.65 -18.63 -22.61
N SER A 2 -9.48 -18.68 -21.29
CA SER A 2 -10.24 -17.90 -20.32
C SER A 2 -9.87 -16.42 -20.48
N GLY A 3 -10.87 -15.53 -20.59
CA GLY A 3 -10.66 -14.09 -20.73
C GLY A 3 -10.26 -13.39 -19.43
N VAL A 4 -9.62 -14.09 -18.48
CA VAL A 4 -9.19 -13.51 -17.21
C VAL A 4 -7.98 -12.62 -17.46
N PHE A 5 -8.11 -11.33 -17.11
CA PHE A 5 -6.98 -10.41 -17.15
C PHE A 5 -6.05 -10.72 -15.99
N GLN A 6 -4.76 -10.84 -16.30
CA GLN A 6 -3.70 -11.05 -15.31
C GLN A 6 -2.60 -10.01 -15.48
N ARG A 7 -2.08 -9.53 -14.37
CA ARG A 7 -0.90 -8.66 -14.33
C ARG A 7 -0.03 -9.03 -13.14
N ILE A 8 1.24 -9.34 -13.39
CA ILE A 8 2.23 -9.59 -12.35
C ILE A 8 3.22 -8.43 -12.34
N THR A 9 3.47 -7.86 -11.17
CA THR A 9 4.39 -6.74 -10.99
C THR A 9 5.36 -7.07 -9.87
N TYR A 10 6.64 -6.83 -10.09
CA TYR A 10 7.71 -7.12 -9.14
C TYR A 10 8.29 -5.83 -8.58
N PHE A 11 8.47 -5.80 -7.26
CA PHE A 11 9.19 -4.75 -6.55
C PHE A 11 10.30 -5.42 -5.75
N LYS A 12 11.55 -5.12 -6.10
CA LYS A 12 12.73 -5.71 -5.46
C LYS A 12 13.59 -4.61 -4.84
N ASN A 13 13.98 -4.79 -3.59
CA ASN A 13 15.00 -3.99 -2.93
C ASN A 13 16.11 -4.89 -2.39
N SER A 14 17.13 -4.31 -1.71
CA SER A 14 18.28 -5.04 -1.19
C SER A 14 17.92 -6.15 -0.20
N PHE A 15 16.73 -6.10 0.42
CA PHE A 15 16.33 -7.00 1.50
C PHE A 15 15.08 -7.82 1.21
N ARG A 16 14.21 -7.33 0.30
CA ARG A 16 12.88 -7.91 0.06
C ARG A 16 12.50 -7.90 -1.40
N ILE A 17 11.73 -8.89 -1.79
CA ILE A 17 11.05 -8.99 -3.08
C ILE A 17 9.55 -8.99 -2.81
N LEU A 18 8.83 -8.02 -3.37
CA LEU A 18 7.39 -7.96 -3.33
C LEU A 18 6.83 -8.31 -4.71
N ILE A 19 5.99 -9.32 -4.77
CA ILE A 19 5.29 -9.72 -5.98
C ILE A 19 3.83 -9.33 -5.84
N ASN A 20 3.35 -8.49 -6.73
CA ASN A 20 1.96 -8.10 -6.81
C ASN A 20 1.32 -8.83 -7.99
N ILE A 21 0.31 -9.66 -7.73
CA ILE A 21 -0.43 -10.41 -8.74
C ILE A 21 -1.87 -9.90 -8.75
N GLU A 22 -2.26 -9.24 -9.82
CA GLU A 22 -3.61 -8.73 -10.04
C GLU A 22 -4.36 -9.65 -11.00
N LEU A 23 -5.51 -10.16 -10.56
CA LEU A 23 -6.41 -10.99 -11.34
C LEU A 23 -7.77 -10.29 -11.43
N ARG A 24 -8.34 -10.21 -12.64
CA ARG A 24 -9.69 -9.65 -12.86
C ARG A 24 -10.60 -10.69 -13.50
N PHE A 25 -11.72 -10.97 -12.86
CA PHE A 25 -12.71 -11.97 -13.26
C PHE A 25 -14.01 -11.29 -13.63
N LYS A 26 -14.59 -11.70 -14.78
CA LYS A 26 -15.99 -11.45 -15.10
C LYS A 26 -16.87 -12.55 -14.48
N LYS A 27 -18.17 -12.28 -14.35
CA LYS A 27 -19.13 -13.26 -13.82
C LYS A 27 -19.04 -14.62 -14.53
N ASP A 28 -19.03 -14.59 -15.87
CA ASP A 28 -18.95 -15.81 -16.69
C ASP A 28 -17.66 -16.61 -16.49
N ASP A 29 -16.56 -15.98 -16.12
CA ASP A 29 -15.28 -16.66 -15.88
C ASP A 29 -15.36 -17.52 -14.62
N ILE A 30 -16.09 -17.05 -13.60
CA ILE A 30 -16.27 -17.78 -12.33
C ILE A 30 -17.30 -18.88 -12.45
N GLU A 31 -18.39 -18.66 -13.19
CA GLU A 31 -19.45 -19.67 -13.39
C GLU A 31 -18.99 -20.85 -14.26
N ARG A 32 -18.09 -20.60 -15.23
CA ARG A 32 -17.60 -21.64 -16.18
C ARG A 32 -16.38 -22.41 -15.70
N ASN A 33 -15.49 -21.76 -14.95
CA ASN A 33 -14.21 -22.34 -14.55
C ASN A 33 -14.13 -22.46 -13.03
N ARG A 34 -14.09 -23.69 -12.54
CA ARG A 34 -13.88 -23.96 -11.10
C ARG A 34 -12.42 -23.81 -10.68
N VAL A 35 -11.51 -23.76 -11.64
CA VAL A 35 -10.06 -23.65 -11.42
C VAL A 35 -9.49 -22.65 -12.40
N PHE A 36 -8.74 -21.67 -11.89
CA PHE A 36 -7.93 -20.76 -12.67
C PHE A 36 -6.48 -20.87 -12.22
N GLU A 37 -5.56 -20.98 -13.16
CA GLU A 37 -4.11 -21.03 -12.92
C GLU A 37 -3.45 -19.79 -13.51
N SER A 38 -2.60 -19.14 -12.72
CA SER A 38 -1.85 -17.96 -13.15
C SER A 38 -0.67 -18.35 -14.04
N GLU A 39 -0.09 -17.37 -14.72
CA GLU A 39 1.25 -17.52 -15.29
C GLU A 39 2.26 -17.76 -14.17
N ASN A 40 3.36 -18.45 -14.51
CA ASN A 40 4.45 -18.67 -13.58
C ASN A 40 5.15 -17.37 -13.24
N PHE A 41 5.60 -17.23 -11.99
CA PHE A 41 6.42 -16.12 -11.54
C PHE A 41 7.69 -16.64 -10.86
N SER A 42 8.75 -15.84 -10.87
CA SER A 42 10.04 -16.19 -10.28
C SER A 42 10.34 -15.29 -9.08
N VAL A 43 10.85 -15.89 -8.01
CA VAL A 43 11.31 -15.18 -6.80
C VAL A 43 12.82 -14.95 -6.86
N THR A 44 13.59 -15.94 -7.29
CA THR A 44 15.07 -15.88 -7.28
C THR A 44 15.66 -15.40 -8.61
N GLY A 45 14.88 -15.41 -9.68
CA GLY A 45 15.34 -15.11 -11.04
C GLY A 45 15.74 -16.35 -11.83
N GLU A 46 15.72 -17.53 -11.20
CA GLU A 46 15.85 -18.82 -11.88
C GLU A 46 14.52 -19.27 -12.46
N LYS A 47 14.52 -20.30 -13.32
CA LYS A 47 13.28 -20.91 -13.83
C LYS A 47 12.57 -21.65 -12.69
N GLU A 48 11.78 -20.92 -11.92
CA GLU A 48 10.92 -21.46 -10.87
C GLU A 48 9.50 -21.62 -11.42
N SER A 49 8.82 -22.67 -11.00
CA SER A 49 7.41 -22.92 -11.36
C SER A 49 6.43 -22.41 -10.29
N ASN A 50 6.69 -21.23 -9.74
CA ASN A 50 5.74 -20.61 -8.81
C ASN A 50 4.51 -20.14 -9.57
N HIS A 51 3.32 -20.52 -9.13
CA HIS A 51 2.07 -20.10 -9.75
C HIS A 51 0.94 -20.00 -8.71
N LEU A 52 -0.08 -19.25 -9.04
CA LEU A 52 -1.30 -19.16 -8.25
C LEU A 52 -2.38 -20.04 -8.90
N ILE A 53 -3.04 -20.83 -8.08
CA ILE A 53 -4.23 -21.59 -8.47
C ILE A 53 -5.41 -21.06 -7.67
N LEU A 54 -6.38 -20.47 -8.34
CA LEU A 54 -7.65 -20.09 -7.74
C LEU A 54 -8.64 -21.24 -7.88
N LEU A 55 -9.09 -21.77 -6.77
CA LEU A 55 -10.13 -22.78 -6.71
C LEU A 55 -11.44 -22.14 -6.25
N ASN A 56 -12.48 -22.31 -7.05
CA ASN A 56 -13.84 -21.89 -6.69
C ASN A 56 -14.60 -23.12 -6.16
N TYR A 57 -14.87 -23.14 -4.86
CA TYR A 57 -15.66 -24.17 -4.20
C TYR A 57 -16.92 -23.55 -3.61
N PHE A 58 -18.10 -23.81 -4.18
CA PHE A 58 -19.44 -23.55 -3.58
C PHE A 58 -19.50 -22.31 -2.66
N ASP A 59 -19.30 -21.11 -3.19
CA ASP A 59 -19.29 -19.84 -2.46
C ASP A 59 -18.01 -19.50 -1.67
N ASP A 60 -17.02 -20.39 -1.58
CA ASP A 60 -15.70 -20.12 -1.00
C ASP A 60 -14.64 -20.06 -2.11
N PHE A 61 -13.83 -19.03 -2.12
CA PHE A 61 -12.64 -18.96 -2.99
C PHE A 61 -11.42 -19.38 -2.18
N MET A 62 -10.70 -20.38 -2.69
CA MET A 62 -9.39 -20.76 -2.19
C MET A 62 -8.34 -20.38 -3.22
N LEU A 63 -7.39 -19.56 -2.81
CA LEU A 63 -6.22 -19.24 -3.60
C LEU A 63 -5.05 -20.07 -3.07
N HIS A 64 -4.57 -20.99 -3.88
CA HIS A 64 -3.34 -21.72 -3.62
C HIS A 64 -2.19 -21.04 -4.34
N CYS A 65 -1.12 -20.76 -3.64
CA CYS A 65 0.13 -20.31 -4.23
C CYS A 65 1.16 -21.43 -4.09
N THR A 66 1.60 -22.01 -5.19
CA THR A 66 2.75 -22.91 -5.19
C THR A 66 4.00 -22.06 -5.21
N VAL A 67 4.84 -22.18 -4.16
CA VAL A 67 6.08 -21.43 -4.02
C VAL A 67 7.22 -22.42 -3.82
N GLU A 68 8.13 -22.51 -4.80
CA GLU A 68 9.31 -23.37 -4.68
C GLU A 68 10.31 -22.83 -3.66
N SER A 69 10.44 -21.53 -3.56
CA SER A 69 11.34 -20.82 -2.63
C SER A 69 10.65 -20.47 -1.31
N ILE A 70 9.94 -21.43 -0.70
CA ILE A 70 9.15 -21.20 0.52
C ILE A 70 9.99 -20.70 1.71
N ASP A 71 11.25 -21.09 1.79
CA ASP A 71 12.19 -20.68 2.84
C ASP A 71 12.48 -19.17 2.80
N LEU A 72 12.24 -18.53 1.66
CA LEU A 72 12.39 -17.08 1.49
C LEU A 72 11.09 -16.32 1.77
N PHE A 73 9.96 -17.02 1.88
CA PHE A 73 8.66 -16.40 2.10
C PHE A 73 8.60 -15.70 3.46
N ILE A 74 8.11 -14.45 3.46
CA ILE A 74 7.93 -13.65 4.68
C ILE A 74 6.44 -13.53 5.00
N ASN A 75 5.66 -13.03 4.04
CA ASN A 75 4.26 -12.68 4.27
C ASN A 75 3.45 -12.68 2.97
N SER A 76 2.13 -12.77 3.12
CA SER A 76 1.19 -12.60 2.00
C SER A 76 -0.06 -11.86 2.44
N THR A 77 -0.59 -11.06 1.54
CA THR A 77 -1.87 -10.38 1.73
C THR A 77 -2.66 -10.43 0.44
N CYS A 78 -3.95 -10.76 0.52
CA CYS A 78 -4.85 -10.73 -0.61
C CYS A 78 -6.00 -9.78 -0.36
N LEU A 79 -6.34 -8.99 -1.37
CA LEU A 79 -7.43 -8.06 -1.40
C LEU A 79 -8.41 -8.43 -2.50
N ILE A 80 -9.69 -8.32 -2.20
CA ILE A 80 -10.76 -8.51 -3.16
C ILE A 80 -11.51 -7.19 -3.32
N PHE A 81 -11.65 -6.74 -4.55
CA PHE A 81 -12.38 -5.54 -4.91
C PHE A 81 -13.54 -5.88 -5.85
N ASP A 82 -14.63 -5.13 -5.75
CA ASP A 82 -15.72 -5.14 -6.72
C ASP A 82 -15.41 -4.28 -7.97
N GLY A 83 -16.35 -4.23 -8.90
CA GLY A 83 -16.25 -3.45 -10.12
C GLY A 83 -16.10 -1.95 -9.91
N ASN A 84 -16.46 -1.44 -8.74
CA ASN A 84 -16.33 -0.03 -8.34
C ASN A 84 -15.06 0.24 -7.55
N ASN A 85 -14.11 -0.72 -7.49
CA ASN A 85 -12.91 -0.69 -6.65
C ASN A 85 -13.18 -0.60 -5.13
N SER A 86 -14.37 -0.99 -4.67
CA SER A 86 -14.64 -1.12 -3.24
C SER A 86 -14.06 -2.44 -2.73
N CYS A 87 -13.29 -2.40 -1.64
CA CYS A 87 -12.70 -3.59 -1.06
C CYS A 87 -13.78 -4.46 -0.39
N LEU A 88 -13.96 -5.68 -0.88
CA LEU A 88 -14.93 -6.65 -0.39
C LEU A 88 -14.40 -7.48 0.77
N ASP A 89 -13.13 -7.85 0.72
CA ASP A 89 -12.44 -8.59 1.79
C ASP A 89 -10.94 -8.26 1.82
N CYS A 90 -10.40 -8.09 3.04
CA CYS A 90 -9.00 -7.75 3.29
C CYS A 90 -8.27 -8.81 4.14
N ASN A 91 -8.88 -9.96 4.44
CA ASN A 91 -8.32 -10.96 5.35
C ASN A 91 -8.18 -12.31 4.67
N ALA A 92 -7.06 -12.52 3.98
CA ALA A 92 -6.60 -13.86 3.69
C ALA A 92 -5.96 -14.46 4.95
N ARG A 93 -6.48 -15.57 5.45
CA ARG A 93 -5.72 -16.39 6.39
C ARG A 93 -4.73 -17.21 5.57
N SER A 94 -3.44 -17.00 5.79
CA SER A 94 -2.41 -17.80 5.16
C SER A 94 -2.04 -19.00 6.04
N SER A 95 -1.91 -20.17 5.45
CA SER A 95 -1.30 -21.34 6.07
C SER A 95 -0.26 -21.92 5.12
N ILE A 96 0.88 -22.31 5.68
CA ILE A 96 1.98 -22.92 4.91
C ILE A 96 1.93 -24.43 5.11
N ARG A 97 1.83 -25.19 4.01
CA ARG A 97 1.91 -26.65 4.01
C ARG A 97 3.00 -27.10 3.02
N GLY A 98 4.20 -27.35 3.50
CA GLY A 98 5.33 -27.69 2.63
C GLY A 98 5.65 -26.55 1.66
N LYS A 99 5.52 -26.79 0.35
CA LYS A 99 5.71 -25.79 -0.70
C LYS A 99 4.42 -25.05 -1.10
N LEU A 100 3.31 -25.30 -0.42
CA LEU A 100 2.01 -24.70 -0.71
C LEU A 100 1.71 -23.62 0.34
N LEU A 101 1.42 -22.44 -0.15
CA LEU A 101 0.86 -21.34 0.62
C LEU A 101 -0.64 -21.29 0.32
N ASP A 102 -1.45 -21.69 1.28
CA ASP A 102 -2.89 -21.62 1.18
C ASP A 102 -3.40 -20.27 1.67
N LEU A 103 -4.04 -19.54 0.80
CA LEU A 103 -4.69 -18.27 1.08
C LEU A 103 -6.21 -18.50 1.08
N PHE A 104 -6.81 -18.52 2.25
CA PHE A 104 -8.26 -18.70 2.37
C PHE A 104 -8.95 -17.36 2.21
N LEU A 105 -9.65 -17.19 1.10
CA LEU A 105 -10.53 -16.07 0.83
C LEU A 105 -11.96 -16.55 1.14
N LYS A 106 -12.62 -15.96 2.13
CA LYS A 106 -14.04 -16.18 2.43
C LYS A 106 -14.84 -14.94 2.09
N PRO A 107 -15.13 -14.64 0.84
CA PRO A 107 -16.15 -13.67 0.53
C PRO A 107 -17.52 -14.32 0.84
N LYS A 108 -18.36 -13.63 1.57
CA LYS A 108 -19.79 -13.92 1.53
C LYS A 108 -20.22 -13.81 0.06
N SER A 109 -21.06 -14.71 -0.43
CA SER A 109 -21.55 -14.84 -1.80
C SER A 109 -21.52 -13.54 -2.61
N PHE A 110 -20.79 -13.51 -3.73
CA PHE A 110 -20.74 -12.35 -4.61
C PHE A 110 -22.11 -12.11 -5.25
N SER A 111 -22.66 -10.92 -5.07
CA SER A 111 -23.85 -10.53 -5.81
C SER A 111 -23.48 -10.25 -7.30
N PRO A 112 -24.40 -10.47 -8.25
CA PRO A 112 -24.15 -10.18 -9.67
C PRO A 112 -23.71 -8.75 -9.97
N GLN A 113 -24.03 -7.81 -9.07
CA GLN A 113 -23.71 -6.38 -9.19
C GLN A 113 -22.26 -6.05 -8.79
N GLN A 114 -21.53 -6.99 -8.18
CA GLN A 114 -20.16 -6.78 -7.74
C GLN A 114 -19.10 -7.07 -8.80
N PHE A 115 -19.51 -7.64 -9.95
CA PHE A 115 -18.58 -7.90 -11.06
C PHE A 115 -18.28 -6.67 -11.90
N PRO A 116 -17.07 -6.59 -12.47
CA PRO A 116 -15.96 -7.55 -12.41
C PRO A 116 -15.27 -7.56 -11.04
N ILE A 117 -14.83 -8.73 -10.58
CA ILE A 117 -14.08 -8.88 -9.34
C ILE A 117 -12.58 -8.77 -9.65
N LYS A 118 -11.88 -8.00 -8.84
CA LYS A 118 -10.43 -7.87 -8.89
C LYS A 118 -9.82 -8.45 -7.61
N ILE A 119 -8.91 -9.40 -7.75
CA ILE A 119 -8.13 -9.96 -6.66
C ILE A 119 -6.69 -9.47 -6.82
N ILE A 120 -6.13 -8.89 -5.76
CA ILE A 120 -4.73 -8.48 -5.73
C ILE A 120 -4.04 -9.27 -4.61
N CYS A 121 -3.02 -10.04 -4.97
CA CYS A 121 -2.21 -10.78 -4.02
C CYS A 121 -0.83 -10.16 -3.93
N TYR A 122 -0.43 -9.79 -2.73
CA TYR A 122 0.90 -9.33 -2.40
C TYR A 122 1.65 -10.47 -1.73
N LEU A 123 2.75 -10.90 -2.32
CA LEU A 123 3.63 -11.94 -1.78
C LEU A 123 4.98 -11.32 -1.47
N GLU A 124 5.44 -11.45 -0.25
CA GLU A 124 6.70 -10.89 0.22
C GLU A 124 7.71 -11.99 0.53
N PHE A 125 8.93 -11.85 -0.02
CA PHE A 125 10.04 -12.79 0.13
C PHE A 125 11.31 -12.07 0.58
N LYS A 126 12.20 -12.79 1.29
CA LYS A 126 13.56 -12.33 1.56
C LYS A 126 14.38 -12.34 0.26
N ASN A 127 15.15 -11.29 0.05
CA ASN A 127 16.12 -11.27 -1.04
C ASN A 127 17.41 -11.99 -0.57
N SER A 128 17.63 -13.22 -0.99
CA SER A 128 18.75 -14.05 -0.52
C SER A 128 20.05 -13.86 -1.29
N THR A 129 20.02 -13.23 -2.47
CA THR A 129 21.26 -12.95 -3.23
C THR A 129 21.05 -11.79 -4.21
N PRO A 130 22.01 -10.87 -4.34
CA PRO A 130 22.09 -10.00 -5.49
C PRO A 130 22.82 -10.74 -6.63
N SER A 131 22.22 -11.77 -7.22
CA SER A 131 22.80 -12.38 -8.42
C SER A 131 22.14 -11.80 -9.65
N TYR A 132 22.87 -10.98 -10.35
CA TYR A 132 22.60 -10.59 -11.72
C TYR A 132 22.83 -11.80 -12.63
N SER A 133 21.78 -12.34 -13.24
CA SER A 133 21.91 -13.15 -14.45
C SER A 133 21.34 -12.40 -15.65
N PRO A 134 22.07 -12.34 -16.78
CA PRO A 134 21.69 -11.53 -17.95
C PRO A 134 20.48 -12.06 -18.76
N GLU A 135 19.91 -13.19 -18.41
CA GLU A 135 18.99 -13.93 -19.29
C GLU A 135 17.48 -13.67 -19.09
N SER A 136 17.09 -12.78 -18.17
CA SER A 136 15.66 -12.48 -17.93
C SER A 136 15.19 -11.14 -18.52
N LEU A 137 15.77 -10.72 -19.64
CA LEU A 137 15.41 -9.48 -20.33
C LEU A 137 14.11 -9.66 -21.14
N THR A 138 12.95 -9.70 -20.47
CA THR A 138 11.70 -9.34 -21.15
C THR A 138 11.68 -7.82 -21.37
N PRO A 139 11.06 -7.29 -22.43
CA PRO A 139 10.97 -5.85 -22.68
C PRO A 139 10.45 -5.05 -21.47
N ASN A 140 9.54 -5.61 -20.68
CA ASN A 140 8.99 -4.97 -19.48
C ASN A 140 10.02 -4.86 -18.33
N ASN A 141 10.92 -5.82 -18.16
CA ASN A 141 11.97 -5.77 -17.14
C ASN A 141 13.01 -4.70 -17.46
N LEU A 142 13.36 -4.54 -18.73
CA LEU A 142 14.31 -3.51 -19.17
C LEU A 142 13.78 -2.08 -18.94
N GLU A 143 12.49 -1.86 -19.15
CA GLU A 143 11.85 -0.56 -18.84
C GLU A 143 11.81 -0.29 -17.33
N LEU A 144 11.50 -1.30 -16.53
CA LEU A 144 11.49 -1.17 -15.07
C LEU A 144 12.88 -0.86 -14.51
N GLU A 145 13.93 -1.54 -15.02
CA GLU A 145 15.31 -1.23 -14.63
C GLU A 145 15.73 0.20 -14.99
N LYS A 146 15.31 0.68 -16.16
CA LYS A 146 15.57 2.08 -16.57
C LYS A 146 14.87 3.07 -15.62
N LEU A 147 13.61 2.80 -15.25
CA LEU A 147 12.86 3.63 -14.30
C LEU A 147 13.48 3.59 -12.90
N GLN A 148 13.92 2.41 -12.44
CA GLN A 148 14.61 2.27 -11.14
C GLN A 148 15.93 3.04 -11.14
N LYS A 149 16.70 2.97 -12.24
CA LYS A 149 17.93 3.75 -12.37
C LYS A 149 17.66 5.24 -12.37
N LEU A 150 16.64 5.69 -13.08
CA LEU A 150 16.21 7.09 -13.09
C LEU A 150 15.81 7.54 -11.69
N SER A 151 14.99 6.77 -11.00
CA SER A 151 14.58 7.01 -9.62
C SER A 151 15.80 7.14 -8.69
N HIS A 152 16.76 6.22 -8.80
CA HIS A 152 17.99 6.27 -8.03
C HIS A 152 18.87 7.50 -8.36
N ASP A 153 18.93 7.91 -9.61
CA ASP A 153 19.69 9.09 -10.00
C ASP A 153 19.04 10.37 -9.45
N PHE A 154 17.70 10.43 -9.39
CA PHE A 154 16.99 11.53 -8.72
C PHE A 154 17.18 11.52 -7.20
N SER A 155 17.21 10.36 -6.53
CA SER A 155 17.49 10.32 -5.08
C SER A 155 18.88 10.88 -4.74
N LYS A 156 19.89 10.65 -5.60
CA LYS A 156 21.22 11.24 -5.41
C LYS A 156 21.25 12.77 -5.50
N ILE A 157 20.32 13.38 -6.25
CA ILE A 157 20.20 14.84 -6.31
C ILE A 157 19.78 15.39 -4.96
N LEU A 158 18.84 14.70 -4.28
CA LEU A 158 18.44 15.05 -2.92
C LEU A 158 19.61 14.93 -1.94
N ASP A 159 20.31 13.80 -1.93
CA ASP A 159 21.41 13.53 -0.99
C ASP A 159 22.57 14.52 -1.15
N ARG A 160 22.92 14.88 -2.39
CA ARG A 160 24.07 15.74 -2.69
C ARG A 160 23.77 17.23 -2.57
N THR A 161 22.51 17.61 -2.47
CA THR A 161 22.03 19.01 -2.36
C THR A 161 22.65 19.97 -3.42
N ILE A 162 23.12 19.44 -4.55
CA ILE A 162 23.74 20.21 -5.62
C ILE A 162 22.69 21.08 -6.29
N ALA A 163 22.98 22.38 -6.42
CA ALA A 163 22.09 23.37 -7.04
C ALA A 163 20.73 23.52 -6.31
N SER A 164 20.66 23.19 -5.02
CA SER A 164 19.46 23.45 -4.23
C SER A 164 19.15 24.96 -4.18
N ASP A 165 17.91 25.33 -4.44
CA ASP A 165 17.43 26.70 -4.54
C ASP A 165 16.35 27.05 -3.49
N VAL A 166 16.03 26.11 -2.61
CA VAL A 166 15.10 26.28 -1.49
C VAL A 166 15.57 25.51 -0.26
N THR A 167 15.27 26.03 0.93
CA THR A 167 15.51 25.38 2.22
C THR A 167 14.18 25.21 2.94
N LEU A 168 13.87 24.00 3.36
CA LEU A 168 12.77 23.70 4.26
C LEU A 168 13.30 23.77 5.69
N ASP A 169 12.73 24.65 6.51
CA ASP A 169 13.02 24.74 7.93
C ASP A 169 11.95 23.96 8.70
N VAL A 170 12.29 22.71 9.03
CA VAL A 170 11.38 21.74 9.65
C VAL A 170 11.67 21.67 11.13
N SER A 171 10.91 22.43 11.92
CA SER A 171 11.12 22.54 13.38
C SER A 171 12.57 22.87 13.77
N GLY A 172 13.23 23.74 13.00
CA GLY A 172 14.61 24.16 13.20
C GLY A 172 15.66 23.33 12.46
N VAL A 173 15.28 22.19 11.87
CA VAL A 173 16.16 21.40 11.01
C VAL A 173 16.05 21.88 9.56
N LYS A 174 17.18 22.33 9.00
CA LYS A 174 17.24 22.90 7.65
C LYS A 174 17.52 21.79 6.61
N ILE A 175 16.57 21.55 5.72
CA ILE A 175 16.66 20.55 4.64
C ILE A 175 16.72 21.31 3.30
N LYS A 176 17.82 21.15 2.57
CA LYS A 176 17.99 21.75 1.25
C LYS A 176 17.25 20.93 0.20
N SER A 177 16.54 21.62 -0.71
CA SER A 177 15.69 21.00 -1.72
C SER A 177 15.69 21.79 -3.03
N HIS A 178 14.93 21.33 -4.02
CA HIS A 178 14.83 21.94 -5.34
C HIS A 178 13.38 22.32 -5.65
N ARG A 179 13.11 23.61 -5.85
CA ARG A 179 11.76 24.14 -6.14
C ARG A 179 11.08 23.38 -7.26
N ILE A 180 11.78 23.15 -8.36
CA ILE A 180 11.21 22.47 -9.54
C ILE A 180 10.69 21.07 -9.23
N ILE A 181 11.36 20.31 -8.36
CA ILE A 181 10.92 18.98 -7.95
C ILE A 181 9.70 19.10 -7.03
N LEU A 182 9.75 20.00 -6.06
CA LEU A 182 8.64 20.20 -5.13
C LEU A 182 7.37 20.64 -5.87
N GLN A 183 7.47 21.61 -6.79
CA GLN A 183 6.35 22.10 -7.61
C GLN A 183 5.78 21.00 -8.51
N ALA A 184 6.64 20.25 -9.20
CA ALA A 184 6.21 19.21 -10.13
C ALA A 184 5.50 18.03 -9.44
N ARG A 185 5.75 17.82 -8.12
CA ARG A 185 5.29 16.64 -7.40
C ARG A 185 4.26 16.93 -6.30
N SER A 186 4.05 18.20 -5.94
CA SER A 186 3.10 18.61 -4.90
C SER A 186 2.35 19.87 -5.33
N PRO A 187 1.02 19.79 -5.49
CA PRO A 187 0.19 20.95 -5.78
C PRO A 187 0.28 22.04 -4.69
N VAL A 188 0.54 21.66 -3.44
CA VAL A 188 0.69 22.61 -2.33
C VAL A 188 1.99 23.42 -2.49
N PHE A 189 3.11 22.75 -2.75
CA PHE A 189 4.36 23.46 -3.01
C PHE A 189 4.28 24.31 -4.29
N ASP A 190 3.59 23.82 -5.32
CA ASP A 190 3.39 24.62 -6.54
C ASP A 190 2.65 25.92 -6.25
N ARG A 191 1.55 25.86 -5.49
CA ARG A 191 0.82 27.06 -5.05
C ARG A 191 1.68 28.00 -4.19
N MET A 192 2.46 27.44 -3.24
CA MET A 192 3.33 28.24 -2.38
C MET A 192 4.38 29.06 -3.15
N PHE A 193 4.91 28.51 -4.26
CA PHE A 193 5.93 29.19 -5.04
C PHE A 193 5.37 30.13 -6.12
N ASN A 194 4.14 29.89 -6.59
CA ASN A 194 3.51 30.66 -7.67
C ASN A 194 2.67 31.85 -7.19
N HIS A 195 2.34 31.94 -5.90
CA HIS A 195 1.62 33.07 -5.35
C HIS A 195 2.60 34.07 -4.72
N ASP A 196 2.22 35.36 -4.69
CA ASP A 196 2.97 36.45 -4.02
C ASP A 196 2.89 36.30 -2.49
N THR A 197 3.49 35.23 -1.99
CA THR A 197 3.61 34.92 -0.57
C THR A 197 5.03 35.27 -0.09
N SER A 198 5.22 35.37 1.22
CA SER A 198 6.55 35.54 1.81
C SER A 198 7.51 34.42 1.44
N GLU A 199 6.95 33.21 1.19
CA GLU A 199 7.69 32.02 0.78
C GLU A 199 8.20 32.10 -0.66
N SER A 200 7.46 32.77 -1.56
CA SER A 200 7.92 32.99 -2.93
C SER A 200 9.12 33.92 -3.01
N ALA A 201 9.19 34.91 -2.12
CA ALA A 201 10.28 35.89 -2.04
C ALA A 201 11.47 35.37 -1.20
N SER A 202 11.23 34.51 -0.20
CA SER A 202 12.25 33.87 0.61
C SER A 202 12.62 32.50 0.06
N ASN A 203 13.90 32.13 0.13
CA ASN A 203 14.33 30.78 -0.20
C ASN A 203 14.15 29.81 0.99
N ILE A 204 13.35 30.17 2.00
CA ILE A 204 13.14 29.39 3.22
C ILE A 204 11.63 29.20 3.42
N ILE A 205 11.20 27.95 3.55
CA ILE A 205 9.83 27.56 3.90
C ILE A 205 9.85 26.98 5.32
N VAL A 206 9.08 27.56 6.24
CA VAL A 206 8.97 27.08 7.62
C VAL A 206 7.86 26.05 7.74
N ILE A 207 8.21 24.87 8.27
CA ILE A 207 7.30 23.72 8.46
C ILE A 207 7.37 23.30 9.93
N PRO A 208 6.46 23.81 10.79
CA PRO A 208 6.56 23.62 12.24
C PRO A 208 5.89 22.33 12.74
N ASP A 209 5.09 21.65 11.92
CA ASP A 209 4.13 20.62 12.32
C ASP A 209 4.42 19.22 11.75
N ILE A 210 5.58 19.05 11.13
CA ILE A 210 6.05 17.74 10.62
C ILE A 210 7.43 17.49 11.21
N ARG A 211 7.71 16.24 11.60
CA ARG A 211 9.04 15.82 12.05
C ARG A 211 10.02 15.80 10.87
N ALA A 212 11.29 16.13 11.13
CA ALA A 212 12.31 16.21 10.09
C ALA A 212 12.53 14.87 9.37
N GLU A 213 12.44 13.76 10.08
CA GLU A 213 12.54 12.40 9.55
C GLU A 213 11.43 12.13 8.53
N ILE A 214 10.19 12.47 8.88
CA ILE A 214 9.01 12.29 8.02
C ILE A 214 9.09 13.20 6.78
N MET A 215 9.57 14.45 6.96
CA MET A 215 9.80 15.33 5.83
C MET A 215 10.86 14.78 4.88
N ASN A 216 11.93 14.18 5.38
CA ASN A 216 12.94 13.52 4.55
C ASN A 216 12.35 12.34 3.77
N ASP A 217 11.44 11.56 4.36
CA ASP A 217 10.78 10.45 3.68
C ASP A 217 9.77 10.94 2.63
N LEU A 218 9.04 12.02 2.90
CA LEU A 218 8.23 12.71 1.90
C LEU A 218 9.11 13.19 0.72
N LEU A 219 10.22 13.86 1.01
CA LEU A 219 11.15 14.32 -0.02
C LEU A 219 11.73 13.14 -0.83
N LEU A 220 12.17 12.07 -0.18
CA LEU A 220 12.63 10.87 -0.87
C LEU A 220 11.59 10.38 -1.88
N TYR A 221 10.32 10.35 -1.48
CA TYR A 221 9.23 9.98 -2.40
C TYR A 221 9.05 10.99 -3.53
N LEU A 222 9.11 12.29 -3.25
CA LEU A 222 8.97 13.31 -4.29
C LEU A 222 10.07 13.18 -5.36
N TYR A 223 11.29 12.84 -4.97
CA TYR A 223 12.42 12.69 -5.88
C TYR A 223 12.43 11.34 -6.58
N SER A 224 12.20 10.27 -5.88
CA SER A 224 12.44 8.91 -6.38
C SER A 224 11.17 8.07 -6.57
N GLY A 225 10.04 8.44 -5.99
CA GLY A 225 8.86 7.61 -5.94
C GLY A 225 8.97 6.40 -5.00
N VAL A 226 10.04 6.32 -4.20
CA VAL A 226 10.29 5.21 -3.28
C VAL A 226 9.84 5.57 -1.88
N THR A 227 9.17 4.64 -1.19
CA THR A 227 8.87 4.71 0.25
C THR A 227 9.78 3.75 1.02
N LYS A 228 10.10 4.10 2.26
CA LYS A 228 10.71 3.18 3.21
C LYS A 228 9.63 2.40 3.96
N THR A 229 10.02 1.33 4.64
CA THR A 229 9.16 0.70 5.66
C THR A 229 9.22 1.52 6.94
N HIS A 230 8.07 1.77 7.53
CA HIS A 230 7.90 2.57 8.72
C HIS A 230 7.30 1.73 9.84
N ASP A 231 7.45 2.16 11.08
CA ASP A 231 6.58 1.71 12.15
C ASP A 231 5.19 2.37 12.03
N PHE A 232 4.30 2.04 12.93
CA PHE A 232 2.91 2.50 12.86
C PHE A 232 2.79 4.03 12.96
N ASP A 233 3.52 4.64 13.89
CA ASP A 233 3.43 6.09 14.15
C ASP A 233 4.04 6.89 13.00
N ASP A 234 5.19 6.46 12.48
CA ASP A 234 5.83 7.06 11.31
C ASP A 234 4.97 6.91 10.05
N ALA A 235 4.30 5.77 9.87
CA ALA A 235 3.37 5.57 8.75
C ALA A 235 2.15 6.51 8.84
N CYS A 236 1.61 6.74 10.04
CA CYS A 236 0.54 7.71 10.27
C CYS A 236 0.99 9.14 9.99
N ASP A 237 2.18 9.52 10.45
CA ASP A 237 2.73 10.85 10.24
C ASP A 237 3.07 11.09 8.75
N LEU A 238 3.57 10.07 8.05
CA LEU A 238 3.82 10.17 6.61
C LEU A 238 2.51 10.25 5.80
N TYR A 239 1.46 9.54 6.22
CA TYR A 239 0.12 9.68 5.66
C TYR A 239 -0.38 11.12 5.81
N TYR A 240 -0.25 11.70 7.04
CA TYR A 240 -0.59 13.08 7.30
C TYR A 240 0.18 14.05 6.39
N ALA A 241 1.50 13.89 6.29
CA ALA A 241 2.34 14.76 5.46
C ALA A 241 1.96 14.65 3.97
N ALA A 242 1.71 13.43 3.49
CA ALA A 242 1.29 13.18 2.11
C ALA A 242 -0.05 13.85 1.77
N ASP A 243 -1.02 13.78 2.68
CA ASP A 243 -2.32 14.45 2.53
C ASP A 243 -2.16 15.98 2.55
N LYS A 244 -1.43 16.53 3.54
CA LYS A 244 -1.17 17.96 3.69
C LYS A 244 -0.53 18.58 2.43
N TYR A 245 0.43 17.90 1.81
CA TYR A 245 1.10 18.35 0.59
C TYR A 245 0.43 17.87 -0.69
N GLU A 246 -0.76 17.28 -0.59
CA GLU A 246 -1.55 16.75 -1.73
C GLU A 246 -0.75 15.77 -2.61
N VAL A 247 0.12 14.95 -2.01
CA VAL A 247 0.85 13.88 -2.70
C VAL A 247 0.01 12.61 -2.64
N LEU A 248 -1.07 12.58 -3.43
CA LEU A 248 -2.12 11.55 -3.33
C LEU A 248 -1.59 10.14 -3.54
N SER A 249 -0.62 9.94 -4.43
CA SER A 249 -0.01 8.63 -4.67
C SER A 249 0.78 8.11 -3.46
N LEU A 250 1.43 9.00 -2.70
CA LEU A 250 2.09 8.64 -1.44
C LEU A 250 1.06 8.37 -0.35
N ARG A 251 0.02 9.21 -0.25
CA ARG A 251 -1.08 9.00 0.71
C ARG A 251 -1.73 7.63 0.52
N ASP A 252 -1.99 7.24 -0.73
CA ASP A 252 -2.55 5.94 -1.03
C ASP A 252 -1.58 4.79 -0.71
N ALA A 253 -0.28 4.97 -0.93
CA ALA A 253 0.74 4.00 -0.52
C ALA A 253 0.79 3.84 1.01
N CYS A 254 0.79 4.94 1.77
CA CYS A 254 0.75 4.90 3.25
C CYS A 254 -0.54 4.27 3.76
N LYS A 255 -1.70 4.59 3.16
CA LYS A 255 -2.98 3.96 3.49
C LYS A 255 -2.92 2.45 3.31
N MET A 256 -2.36 1.99 2.21
CA MET A 256 -2.18 0.56 1.96
C MET A 256 -1.26 -0.08 2.99
N ASP A 257 -0.13 0.54 3.32
CA ASP A 257 0.79 0.06 4.35
C ASP A 257 0.09 -0.03 5.72
N LEU A 258 -0.63 1.01 6.13
CA LEU A 258 -1.40 1.04 7.37
C LEU A 258 -2.43 -0.09 7.43
N LEU A 259 -3.18 -0.33 6.34
CA LEU A 259 -4.20 -1.37 6.29
C LEU A 259 -3.61 -2.79 6.26
N MET A 260 -2.46 -2.97 5.60
CA MET A 260 -1.89 -4.28 5.33
C MET A 260 -0.95 -4.77 6.44
N VAL A 261 -0.12 -3.86 6.94
CA VAL A 261 0.97 -4.19 7.85
C VAL A 261 0.59 -3.87 9.29
N HIS A 262 -0.08 -2.75 9.49
CA HIS A 262 -0.25 -2.18 10.83
C HIS A 262 -1.64 -2.37 11.44
N LEU A 263 -2.69 -2.72 10.69
CA LEU A 263 -4.05 -2.81 11.20
C LEU A 263 -4.21 -3.94 12.24
N LYS A 264 -4.36 -3.55 13.50
CA LYS A 264 -4.55 -4.42 14.68
C LYS A 264 -5.67 -3.86 15.55
N VAL A 265 -6.18 -4.70 16.46
CA VAL A 265 -7.24 -4.29 17.40
C VAL A 265 -6.76 -3.15 18.31
N ASP A 266 -5.47 -3.16 18.67
CA ASP A 266 -4.88 -2.20 19.61
C ASP A 266 -4.78 -0.77 19.05
N ASN A 267 -4.58 -0.62 17.72
CA ASN A 267 -4.38 0.68 17.08
C ASN A 267 -5.52 1.10 16.14
N VAL A 268 -6.56 0.27 16.01
CA VAL A 268 -7.66 0.53 15.07
C VAL A 268 -8.43 1.81 15.34
N CYS A 269 -8.57 2.21 16.62
CA CYS A 269 -9.20 3.47 17.00
C CYS A 269 -8.39 4.69 16.54
N GLN A 270 -7.07 4.65 16.69
CA GLN A 270 -6.16 5.71 16.21
C GLN A 270 -6.22 5.82 14.68
N MET A 271 -6.19 4.69 13.96
CA MET A 271 -6.35 4.69 12.50
C MET A 271 -7.71 5.24 12.06
N LEU A 272 -8.78 4.92 12.78
CA LEU A 272 -10.12 5.43 12.48
C LEU A 272 -10.18 6.96 12.66
N SER A 273 -9.59 7.48 13.73
CA SER A 273 -9.47 8.91 13.98
C SER A 273 -8.65 9.60 12.88
N LEU A 274 -7.56 8.98 12.44
CA LEU A 274 -6.74 9.48 11.33
C LEU A 274 -7.56 9.58 10.05
N ALA A 275 -8.20 8.50 9.64
CA ALA A 275 -9.05 8.45 8.44
C ALA A 275 -10.20 9.48 8.49
N ASN A 276 -10.82 9.64 9.67
CA ASN A 276 -11.91 10.58 9.88
C ASN A 276 -11.45 12.04 9.79
N ARG A 277 -10.31 12.40 10.40
CA ARG A 277 -9.74 13.76 10.36
C ARG A 277 -9.37 14.20 8.95
N HIS A 278 -8.91 13.27 8.11
CA HIS A 278 -8.51 13.55 6.73
C HIS A 278 -9.63 13.33 5.71
N GLY A 279 -10.85 13.00 6.15
CA GLY A 279 -11.99 12.80 5.28
C GLY A 279 -11.81 11.66 4.27
N ASP A 280 -10.92 10.70 4.53
CA ASP A 280 -10.72 9.54 3.64
C ASP A 280 -11.79 8.48 3.93
N GLU A 281 -12.94 8.63 3.25
CA GLU A 281 -14.08 7.73 3.43
C GLU A 281 -13.75 6.28 3.08
N SER A 282 -12.91 6.06 2.06
CA SER A 282 -12.51 4.70 1.67
C SER A 282 -11.63 4.03 2.73
N PHE A 283 -10.73 4.78 3.34
CA PHE A 283 -9.89 4.33 4.44
C PHE A 283 -10.74 4.04 5.68
N LYS A 284 -11.62 4.99 6.03
CA LYS A 284 -12.56 4.86 7.15
C LYS A 284 -13.46 3.63 7.02
N GLU A 285 -14.00 3.37 5.83
CA GLU A 285 -14.85 2.21 5.58
C GLU A 285 -14.11 0.88 5.77
N ASN A 286 -12.88 0.78 5.29
CA ASN A 286 -12.05 -0.42 5.49
C ASN A 286 -11.79 -0.69 6.97
N ILE A 287 -11.49 0.35 7.73
CA ILE A 287 -11.29 0.26 9.17
C ILE A 287 -12.59 -0.16 9.89
N LEU A 288 -13.73 0.43 9.52
CA LEU A 288 -15.02 0.07 10.10
C LEU A 288 -15.39 -1.40 9.84
N LYS A 289 -15.07 -1.94 8.67
CA LYS A 289 -15.24 -3.36 8.36
C LYS A 289 -14.40 -4.24 9.30
N PHE A 290 -13.15 -3.86 9.57
CA PHE A 290 -12.30 -4.56 10.53
C PHE A 290 -12.84 -4.47 11.96
N ILE A 291 -13.27 -3.28 12.39
CA ILE A 291 -13.89 -3.05 13.69
C ILE A 291 -15.13 -3.95 13.87
N LYS A 292 -16.02 -3.99 12.88
CA LYS A 292 -17.25 -4.82 12.96
C LYS A 292 -16.94 -6.30 13.25
N ARG A 293 -15.87 -6.83 12.65
CA ARG A 293 -15.43 -8.22 12.87
C ARG A 293 -14.85 -8.45 14.28
N ASN A 294 -14.24 -7.42 14.86
CA ASN A 294 -13.52 -7.49 16.13
C ASN A 294 -14.21 -6.71 17.26
N PHE A 295 -15.45 -6.28 17.07
CA PHE A 295 -16.15 -5.31 17.92
C PHE A 295 -16.19 -5.74 19.40
N LYS A 296 -16.48 -7.03 19.65
CA LYS A 296 -16.59 -7.56 21.04
C LYS A 296 -15.29 -7.43 21.85
N THR A 297 -14.15 -7.47 21.16
CA THR A 297 -12.83 -7.30 21.79
C THR A 297 -12.52 -5.81 21.91
N MET A 298 -12.63 -5.07 20.80
CA MET A 298 -12.26 -3.67 20.70
C MET A 298 -13.05 -2.77 21.66
N VAL A 299 -14.36 -3.00 21.84
CA VAL A 299 -15.23 -2.19 22.70
C VAL A 299 -14.83 -2.22 24.19
N LYS A 300 -14.03 -3.20 24.60
CA LYS A 300 -13.52 -3.35 25.96
C LYS A 300 -12.12 -2.76 26.17
N MET A 301 -11.53 -2.20 25.15
CA MET A 301 -10.17 -1.67 25.19
C MET A 301 -10.19 -0.20 25.60
N GLU A 302 -9.16 0.23 26.31
CA GLU A 302 -8.93 1.61 26.71
C GLU A 302 -8.94 2.56 25.50
N SER A 303 -8.37 2.12 24.37
CA SER A 303 -8.36 2.89 23.12
C SER A 303 -9.76 3.24 22.59
N PHE A 304 -10.79 2.41 22.88
CA PHE A 304 -12.17 2.75 22.52
C PHE A 304 -12.82 3.69 23.54
N GLU A 305 -12.45 3.59 24.80
CA GLU A 305 -12.89 4.53 25.84
C GLU A 305 -12.33 5.93 25.52
N GLU A 306 -11.05 6.02 25.19
CA GLU A 306 -10.38 7.26 24.73
C GLU A 306 -11.05 7.83 23.47
N LEU A 307 -11.34 6.99 22.47
CA LEU A 307 -12.07 7.42 21.28
C LEU A 307 -13.44 7.99 21.63
N SER A 308 -14.15 7.32 22.57
CA SER A 308 -15.48 7.73 23.00
C SER A 308 -15.47 9.07 23.76
N ALA A 309 -14.42 9.32 24.53
CA ALA A 309 -14.21 10.58 25.25
C ALA A 309 -13.83 11.73 24.32
N ASN A 310 -12.88 11.49 23.39
CA ASN A 310 -12.30 12.53 22.56
C ASN A 310 -13.10 12.81 21.28
N GLU A 311 -13.68 11.75 20.67
CA GLU A 311 -14.43 11.82 19.41
C GLU A 311 -15.81 11.10 19.53
N PRO A 312 -16.75 11.58 20.37
CA PRO A 312 -17.99 10.87 20.67
C PRO A 312 -18.87 10.62 19.45
N LYS A 313 -18.84 11.53 18.45
CA LYS A 313 -19.59 11.34 17.19
C LYS A 313 -19.05 10.15 16.40
N LEU A 314 -17.73 9.96 16.40
CA LEU A 314 -17.08 8.84 15.72
C LEU A 314 -17.36 7.52 16.43
N ALA A 315 -17.33 7.50 17.77
CA ALA A 315 -17.72 6.32 18.56
C ALA A 315 -19.19 5.91 18.31
N VAL A 316 -20.12 6.87 18.23
CA VAL A 316 -21.52 6.59 17.87
C VAL A 316 -21.65 6.03 16.45
N LEU A 317 -20.85 6.52 15.49
CA LEU A 317 -20.81 5.98 14.14
C LEU A 317 -20.35 4.52 14.13
N VAL A 318 -19.29 4.19 14.91
CA VAL A 318 -18.81 2.81 15.08
C VAL A 318 -19.92 1.91 15.61
N MET A 319 -20.61 2.33 16.69
CA MET A 319 -21.69 1.55 17.28
C MET A 319 -22.81 1.28 16.28
N ARG A 320 -23.27 2.32 15.55
CA ARG A 320 -24.30 2.17 14.52
C ARG A 320 -23.88 1.22 13.42
N TYR A 321 -22.63 1.33 12.95
CA TYR A 321 -22.10 0.48 11.89
C TYR A 321 -22.03 -0.99 12.31
N CYS A 322 -21.74 -1.27 13.58
CA CYS A 322 -21.65 -2.62 14.12
C CYS A 322 -22.98 -3.25 14.45
N MET A 323 -24.02 -2.44 14.69
CA MET A 323 -25.39 -2.92 14.99
C MET A 323 -26.20 -3.29 13.74
N ASN A 324 -25.86 -2.70 12.59
CA ASN A 324 -26.46 -3.02 11.30
C ASN A 324 -25.70 -4.16 10.60
#